data_23de2756abcfa9e480a75cf12ddaa7ee
#
_entry.id   23de2756abcfa9e480a75cf12ddaa7ee
#
_cell.length_a   1.000
_cell.length_b   1.000
_cell.length_c   1.000
_cell.angle_alpha   90.00
_cell.angle_beta   90.00
_cell.angle_gamma   90.00
#
_symmetry.space_group_name_H-M   'P 1'
#
loop_
_entity.id
_entity.type
_entity.pdbx_description
1 polymer ?
#
loop_
_entity_poly.entity_id
_entity_poly.type
_entity_poly.pdbx_seq_one_letter_code
_entity_poly.pdbx_strand_id
1 'polypeptide(L)'
;MVLTGLNAILLVVLVVQQLRPAFAESQAPVLRGSGLQIVDSQGRVRASIGVMPAAKGADGQEQAETVLLRLITEKGRPTIKISATEPASGMTLTGPTGTQGTYAILESKGTTTSFRLRNENGGEQVVSP
;
A
#
# COMPACT_ATOMS: atom_id res chain seq x y z
N MET A 1 -2.44 -40.58 -51.73
CA MET A 1 -3.20 -40.89 -50.49
C MET A 1 -2.42 -40.56 -49.18
N VAL A 2 -1.09 -40.66 -49.13
CA VAL A 2 -0.33 -40.35 -47.93
C VAL A 2 -0.37 -38.86 -47.55
N LEU A 3 -0.34 -37.95 -48.53
CA LEU A 3 -0.36 -36.48 -48.28
C LEU A 3 -1.70 -36.01 -47.72
N THR A 4 -2.80 -36.64 -48.12
CA THR A 4 -4.14 -36.30 -47.62
C THR A 4 -4.34 -36.73 -46.17
N GLY A 5 -3.79 -37.88 -45.79
CA GLY A 5 -3.81 -38.37 -44.42
C GLY A 5 -2.99 -37.48 -43.46
N LEU A 6 -1.80 -37.03 -43.94
CA LEU A 6 -0.94 -36.14 -43.16
C LEU A 6 -1.60 -34.78 -42.88
N ASN A 7 -2.24 -34.22 -43.91
CA ASN A 7 -2.99 -32.93 -43.76
C ASN A 7 -4.19 -33.05 -42.83
N ALA A 8 -4.91 -34.19 -42.87
CA ALA A 8 -6.03 -34.42 -41.95
C ALA A 8 -5.57 -34.49 -40.48
N ILE A 9 -4.45 -35.18 -40.23
CA ILE A 9 -3.86 -35.29 -38.89
C ILE A 9 -3.40 -33.93 -38.39
N LEU A 10 -2.75 -33.11 -39.25
CA LEU A 10 -2.28 -31.77 -38.90
C LEU A 10 -3.48 -30.84 -38.54
N LEU A 11 -4.55 -30.95 -39.28
CA LEU A 11 -5.78 -30.16 -39.07
C LEU A 11 -6.45 -30.55 -37.75
N VAL A 12 -6.50 -31.84 -37.41
CA VAL A 12 -7.04 -32.31 -36.12
C VAL A 12 -6.18 -31.82 -34.97
N VAL A 13 -4.85 -31.87 -35.09
CA VAL A 13 -3.94 -31.35 -34.05
C VAL A 13 -4.11 -29.84 -33.83
N LEU A 14 -4.26 -29.06 -34.92
CA LEU A 14 -4.53 -27.62 -34.83
C LEU A 14 -5.87 -27.33 -34.15
N VAL A 15 -6.93 -28.06 -34.51
CA VAL A 15 -8.24 -27.90 -33.89
C VAL A 15 -8.21 -28.27 -32.40
N VAL A 16 -7.53 -29.35 -32.03
CA VAL A 16 -7.36 -29.76 -30.61
C VAL A 16 -6.57 -28.73 -29.83
N GLN A 17 -5.57 -28.09 -30.44
CA GLN A 17 -4.82 -27.01 -29.78
C GLN A 17 -5.66 -25.75 -29.56
N GLN A 18 -6.62 -25.45 -30.47
CA GLN A 18 -7.56 -24.34 -30.31
C GLN A 18 -8.68 -24.64 -29.32
N LEU A 19 -9.03 -25.92 -29.15
CA LEU A 19 -10.04 -26.40 -28.18
C LEU A 19 -9.46 -26.62 -26.76
N ARG A 20 -8.16 -26.37 -26.56
CA ARG A 20 -7.66 -26.29 -25.19
C ARG A 20 -8.41 -25.16 -24.52
N PRO A 21 -9.29 -25.46 -23.52
CA PRO A 21 -9.92 -24.39 -22.79
C PRO A 21 -8.80 -23.53 -22.25
N ALA A 22 -8.87 -22.24 -22.48
CA ALA A 22 -8.06 -21.26 -21.81
C ALA A 22 -8.48 -21.19 -20.33
N PHE A 23 -8.35 -22.31 -19.61
CA PHE A 23 -8.26 -22.37 -18.16
C PHE A 23 -6.85 -21.93 -17.73
N ALA A 24 -6.31 -20.95 -18.40
CA ALA A 24 -5.44 -20.04 -17.71
C ALA A 24 -6.39 -19.29 -16.77
N GLU A 25 -6.60 -19.82 -15.58
CA GLU A 25 -6.95 -19.05 -14.43
C GLU A 25 -5.93 -17.90 -14.44
N SER A 26 -6.33 -16.79 -15.05
CA SER A 26 -5.58 -15.55 -15.06
C SER A 26 -5.67 -15.02 -13.63
N GLN A 27 -4.93 -15.65 -12.72
CA GLN A 27 -4.60 -14.99 -11.48
C GLN A 27 -3.91 -13.70 -11.92
N ALA A 28 -4.57 -12.59 -11.65
CA ALA A 28 -3.99 -11.28 -11.92
C ALA A 28 -2.56 -11.29 -11.33
N PRO A 29 -1.54 -10.93 -12.11
CA PRO A 29 -0.17 -11.04 -11.66
C PRO A 29 -0.02 -10.22 -10.37
N VAL A 30 0.41 -10.87 -9.29
CA VAL A 30 0.71 -10.18 -8.05
C VAL A 30 1.88 -9.25 -8.30
N LEU A 31 1.67 -7.95 -8.10
CA LEU A 31 2.75 -6.97 -8.12
C LEU A 31 3.62 -7.17 -6.88
N ARG A 32 4.89 -7.50 -7.07
CA ARG A 32 5.88 -7.65 -6.01
C ARG A 32 6.91 -6.55 -6.14
N GLY A 33 7.18 -5.84 -5.04
CA GLY A 33 8.17 -4.76 -5.00
C GLY A 33 8.33 -4.20 -3.60
N SER A 34 9.36 -3.41 -3.39
CA SER A 34 9.62 -2.73 -2.11
C SER A 34 8.79 -1.46 -1.94
N GLY A 35 8.12 -1.00 -2.99
CA GLY A 35 7.26 0.19 -2.92
C GLY A 35 6.49 0.46 -4.20
N LEU A 36 5.44 1.25 -4.06
CA LEU A 36 4.60 1.77 -5.14
C LEU A 36 4.43 3.27 -4.94
N GLN A 37 4.48 4.04 -6.02
CA GLN A 37 4.18 5.47 -6.02
C GLN A 37 3.14 5.79 -7.08
N ILE A 38 2.18 6.64 -6.73
CA ILE A 38 1.25 7.27 -7.66
C ILE A 38 1.70 8.72 -7.82
N VAL A 39 1.92 9.12 -9.05
CA VAL A 39 2.35 10.48 -9.39
C VAL A 39 1.27 11.20 -10.19
N ASP A 40 1.22 12.52 -10.04
CA ASP A 40 0.33 13.36 -10.85
C ASP A 40 0.98 13.72 -12.20
N SER A 41 0.25 14.48 -13.03
CA SER A 41 0.72 14.91 -14.36
C SER A 41 1.98 15.78 -14.33
N GLN A 42 2.38 16.30 -13.18
CA GLN A 42 3.61 17.08 -12.97
C GLN A 42 4.75 16.23 -12.39
N GLY A 43 4.56 14.90 -12.24
CA GLY A 43 5.54 13.99 -11.67
C GLY A 43 5.65 14.05 -10.14
N ARG A 44 4.76 14.77 -9.45
CA ARG A 44 4.78 14.85 -7.99
C ARG A 44 4.14 13.62 -7.37
N VAL A 45 4.75 13.03 -6.37
CA VAL A 45 4.21 11.87 -5.65
C VAL A 45 2.95 12.29 -4.87
N ARG A 46 1.83 11.63 -5.15
CA ARG A 46 0.52 11.89 -4.53
C ARG A 46 0.07 10.78 -3.59
N ALA A 47 0.55 9.57 -3.83
CA ALA A 47 0.42 8.46 -2.89
C ALA A 47 1.67 7.60 -2.93
N SER A 48 1.98 6.97 -1.81
CA SER A 48 3.05 5.97 -1.75
C SER A 48 2.71 4.88 -0.76
N ILE A 49 3.13 3.66 -1.08
CA ILE A 49 3.20 2.54 -0.13
C ILE A 49 4.60 1.96 -0.23
N GLY A 50 5.23 1.65 0.90
CA GLY A 50 6.57 1.09 0.91
C GLY A 50 6.95 0.54 2.26
N VAL A 51 8.03 -0.23 2.28
CA VAL A 51 8.65 -0.76 3.49
C VAL A 51 9.84 0.14 3.83
N MET A 52 9.78 0.79 4.98
CA MET A 52 10.86 1.59 5.54
C MET A 52 11.71 0.68 6.44
N PRO A 53 13.00 0.51 6.16
CA PRO A 53 13.84 -0.35 6.99
C PRO A 53 13.96 0.19 8.42
N ALA A 54 14.24 -0.69 9.37
CA ALA A 54 14.59 -0.30 10.71
C ALA A 54 15.80 0.67 10.69
N ALA A 55 15.75 1.71 11.49
CA ALA A 55 16.78 2.74 11.55
C ALA A 55 16.90 3.33 12.96
N LYS A 56 18.02 4.00 13.26
CA LYS A 56 18.12 4.88 14.42
C LYS A 56 17.64 6.27 14.05
N GLY A 57 16.69 6.79 14.81
CA GLY A 57 16.27 8.18 14.72
C GLY A 57 17.38 9.14 15.14
N ALA A 58 17.24 10.42 14.77
CA ALA A 58 18.17 11.46 15.17
C ALA A 58 18.24 11.67 16.71
N ASP A 59 17.19 11.24 17.42
CA ASP A 59 17.08 11.20 18.88
C ASP A 59 17.73 9.97 19.53
N GLY A 60 18.34 9.09 18.71
CA GLY A 60 18.95 7.83 19.14
C GLY A 60 17.98 6.69 19.40
N GLN A 61 16.68 6.90 19.24
CA GLN A 61 15.66 5.87 19.40
C GLN A 61 15.67 4.90 18.20
N GLU A 62 15.53 3.61 18.49
CA GLU A 62 15.38 2.61 17.44
C GLU A 62 13.98 2.68 16.84
N GLN A 63 13.91 2.85 15.54
CA GLN A 63 12.68 2.79 14.75
C GLN A 63 12.58 1.42 14.12
N ALA A 64 11.49 0.71 14.40
CA ALA A 64 11.22 -0.58 13.80
C ALA A 64 10.96 -0.47 12.29
N GLU A 65 11.21 -1.53 11.55
CA GLU A 65 10.77 -1.65 10.17
C GLU A 65 9.27 -1.35 10.08
N THR A 66 8.91 -0.52 9.12
CA THR A 66 7.55 0.02 9.00
C THR A 66 7.01 -0.13 7.58
N VAL A 67 5.89 -0.81 7.42
CA VAL A 67 5.07 -0.68 6.21
C VAL A 67 4.28 0.61 6.32
N LEU A 68 4.41 1.50 5.34
CA LEU A 68 3.82 2.83 5.40
C LEU A 68 3.10 3.19 4.10
N LEU A 69 1.80 3.48 4.21
CA LEU A 69 0.98 4.09 3.17
C LEU A 69 0.80 5.58 3.47
N ARG A 70 0.99 6.42 2.47
CA ARG A 70 0.80 7.88 2.55
C ARG A 70 -0.09 8.38 1.43
N LEU A 71 -1.01 9.29 1.74
CA LEU A 71 -1.65 10.17 0.77
C LEU A 71 -1.10 11.57 0.96
N ILE A 72 -0.67 12.17 -0.14
CA ILE A 72 0.18 13.37 -0.14
C ILE A 72 -0.54 14.49 -0.87
N THR A 73 -0.62 15.63 -0.23
CA THR A 73 -1.24 16.83 -0.82
C THR A 73 -0.43 17.38 -1.97
N GLU A 74 -1.01 18.28 -2.74
CA GLU A 74 -0.33 18.99 -3.82
C GLU A 74 0.94 19.72 -3.36
N LYS A 75 0.97 20.18 -2.12
CA LYS A 75 2.13 20.87 -1.51
C LYS A 75 3.17 19.90 -0.92
N GLY A 76 3.09 18.59 -1.24
CA GLY A 76 4.06 17.57 -0.82
C GLY A 76 3.92 17.11 0.63
N ARG A 77 2.81 17.44 1.32
CA ARG A 77 2.60 17.03 2.72
C ARG A 77 1.79 15.75 2.80
N PRO A 78 2.28 14.71 3.47
CA PRO A 78 1.51 13.51 3.76
C PRO A 78 0.50 13.81 4.88
N THR A 79 -0.78 13.95 4.51
CA THR A 79 -1.86 14.25 5.45
C THR A 79 -2.62 13.02 5.93
N ILE A 80 -2.52 11.91 5.21
CA ILE A 80 -3.02 10.61 5.65
C ILE A 80 -1.86 9.64 5.65
N LYS A 81 -1.67 8.94 6.78
CA LYS A 81 -0.68 7.88 6.95
C LYS A 81 -1.36 6.66 7.57
N ILE A 82 -1.09 5.48 7.03
CA ILE A 82 -1.42 4.20 7.65
C ILE A 82 -0.11 3.44 7.79
N SER A 83 0.20 3.00 8.99
CA SER A 83 1.46 2.33 9.30
C SER A 83 1.26 1.04 10.05
N ALA A 84 2.14 0.09 9.81
CA ALA A 84 2.24 -1.16 10.55
C ALA A 84 3.72 -1.46 10.84
N THR A 85 4.00 -1.72 12.09
CA THR A 85 5.28 -2.19 12.62
C THR A 85 5.04 -3.42 13.49
N GLU A 86 6.08 -4.13 13.89
CA GLU A 86 5.93 -5.23 14.83
C GLU A 86 5.30 -4.78 16.18
N PRO A 87 5.75 -3.66 16.84
CA PRO A 87 5.18 -3.23 18.11
C PRO A 87 3.89 -2.40 17.99
N ALA A 88 3.54 -1.84 16.82
CA ALA A 88 2.45 -0.88 16.70
C ALA A 88 1.86 -0.80 15.30
N SER A 89 0.59 -0.42 15.23
CA SER A 89 -0.07 -0.06 14.00
C SER A 89 -0.97 1.16 14.22
N GLY A 90 -1.21 1.93 13.16
CA GLY A 90 -2.06 3.10 13.32
C GLY A 90 -2.41 3.82 12.03
N MET A 91 -3.36 4.74 12.16
CA MET A 91 -3.78 5.66 11.13
C MET A 91 -3.73 7.08 11.67
N THR A 92 -3.13 7.98 10.89
CA THR A 92 -3.02 9.40 11.22
C THR A 92 -3.64 10.22 10.10
N LEU A 93 -4.55 11.11 10.47
CA LEU A 93 -5.07 12.18 9.63
C LEU A 93 -4.57 13.51 10.21
N THR A 94 -4.03 14.37 9.37
CA THR A 94 -3.54 15.68 9.83
C THR A 94 -4.09 16.82 8.99
N GLY A 95 -4.34 17.94 9.62
CA GLY A 95 -4.69 19.19 8.96
C GLY A 95 -3.49 19.85 8.27
N PRO A 96 -3.66 21.11 7.83
CA PRO A 96 -2.64 21.84 7.06
C PRO A 96 -1.31 22.04 7.78
N THR A 97 -1.31 22.08 9.10
CA THR A 97 -0.14 22.30 9.96
C THR A 97 0.49 21.01 10.49
N GLY A 98 0.03 19.86 10.00
CA GLY A 98 0.50 18.55 10.47
C GLY A 98 0.03 18.26 11.91
N THR A 99 0.79 17.45 12.62
CA THR A 99 0.47 17.06 14.01
C THR A 99 0.69 18.18 15.04
N GLN A 100 1.17 19.34 14.64
CA GLN A 100 1.28 20.51 15.52
C GLN A 100 -0.06 21.29 15.62
N GLY A 101 -0.95 21.12 14.64
CA GLY A 101 -2.28 21.74 14.61
C GLY A 101 -3.39 20.73 14.87
N THR A 102 -4.13 20.40 13.83
CA THR A 102 -5.27 19.48 13.89
C THR A 102 -4.87 18.06 13.49
N TYR A 103 -5.33 17.07 14.26
CA TYR A 103 -5.13 15.65 13.88
C TYR A 103 -6.20 14.73 14.45
N ALA A 104 -6.32 13.58 13.83
CA ALA A 104 -6.95 12.39 14.37
C ALA A 104 -5.97 11.23 14.25
N ILE A 105 -5.67 10.55 15.35
CA ILE A 105 -4.73 9.42 15.42
C ILE A 105 -5.43 8.25 16.07
N LEU A 106 -5.56 7.15 15.32
CA LEU A 106 -5.94 5.84 15.82
C LEU A 106 -4.67 5.00 15.92
N GLU A 107 -4.36 4.47 17.09
CA GLU A 107 -3.15 3.71 17.35
C GLU A 107 -3.43 2.48 18.19
N SER A 108 -2.78 1.37 17.83
CA SER A 108 -2.65 0.18 18.65
C SER A 108 -1.16 -0.07 18.88
N LYS A 109 -0.73 -0.12 20.15
CA LYS A 109 0.68 -0.30 20.54
C LYS A 109 0.78 -1.28 21.69
N GLY A 110 1.47 -2.40 21.49
CA GLY A 110 1.53 -3.48 22.45
C GLY A 110 0.12 -3.98 22.79
N THR A 111 -0.28 -3.82 24.05
CA THR A 111 -1.59 -4.23 24.57
C THR A 111 -2.60 -3.09 24.71
N THR A 112 -2.27 -1.90 24.21
CA THR A 112 -3.10 -0.70 24.36
C THR A 112 -3.58 -0.17 23.03
N THR A 113 -4.78 0.40 23.03
CA THR A 113 -5.35 1.14 21.87
C THR A 113 -5.77 2.53 22.32
N SER A 114 -5.67 3.49 21.43
CA SER A 114 -6.16 4.86 21.68
C SER A 114 -6.65 5.53 20.43
N PHE A 115 -7.60 6.44 20.59
CA PHE A 115 -8.01 7.38 19.58
C PHE A 115 -7.81 8.79 20.11
N ARG A 116 -6.96 9.58 19.47
CA ARG A 116 -6.61 10.94 19.86
C ARG A 116 -7.11 11.92 18.82
N LEU A 117 -7.78 12.96 19.27
CA LEU A 117 -8.28 14.05 18.47
C LEU A 117 -7.67 15.36 18.99
N ARG A 118 -7.26 16.24 18.09
CA ARG A 118 -6.77 17.58 18.45
C ARG A 118 -7.29 18.62 17.47
N ASN A 119 -7.74 19.73 18.01
CA ASN A 119 -8.17 20.90 17.26
C ASN A 119 -7.07 21.98 17.26
N GLU A 120 -7.20 22.95 16.37
CA GLU A 120 -6.24 24.05 16.21
C GLU A 120 -6.12 24.93 17.47
N ASN A 121 -7.18 25.04 18.27
CA ASN A 121 -7.17 25.76 19.55
C ASN A 121 -6.40 25.03 20.67
N GLY A 122 -5.76 23.88 20.36
CA GLY A 122 -5.00 23.07 21.31
C GLY A 122 -5.85 22.12 22.15
N GLY A 123 -7.19 22.13 21.99
CA GLY A 123 -8.06 21.14 22.65
C GLY A 123 -7.72 19.73 22.17
N GLU A 124 -7.42 18.83 23.09
CA GLU A 124 -7.11 17.42 22.83
C GLU A 124 -8.09 16.52 23.57
N GLN A 125 -8.56 15.50 22.90
CA GLN A 125 -9.38 14.42 23.46
C GLN A 125 -8.70 13.08 23.19
N VAL A 126 -8.61 12.27 24.22
CA VAL A 126 -8.10 10.88 24.13
C VAL A 126 -9.20 9.94 24.57
N VAL A 127 -9.51 8.97 23.72
CA VAL A 127 -10.42 7.86 24.01
C VAL A 127 -9.58 6.60 24.04
N SER A 128 -9.62 5.90 25.15
CA SER A 128 -9.00 4.58 25.35
C SER A 128 -9.96 3.69 26.13
N PRO A 129 -9.97 2.37 25.85
CA PRO A 129 -10.78 1.39 26.61
C PRO A 129 -10.38 1.34 28.07
#